data_b29edda9317c18b1a25cbc9f105392ef
#
_entry.id   b29edda9317c18b1a25cbc9f105392ef
#
_cell.length_a   1.000
_cell.length_b   1.000
_cell.length_c   1.000
_cell.angle_alpha   90.00
_cell.angle_beta   90.00
_cell.angle_gamma   90.00
#
_symmetry.space_group_name_H-M   'P 1'
#
loop_
_entity.id
_entity.type
_entity.pdbx_description
1 polymer ?
#
loop_
_entity_poly.entity_id
_entity_poly.type
_entity_poly.pdbx_seq_one_letter_code
_entity_poly.pdbx_strand_id
1 'polypeptide(L)'
;MVVNIEYLDLMHFDDERYIQILLDIFQYKYSKPKPDLIIPVFNSAVALVLKHGPDLFPGVPIVFGGVESKFVENRSLGPNVTGYLTDNNYTGTLDLALNLHPDTRHVAVVAGAGPIGRGWSKACREAFKAYEERVDFTYLIGLPLEALLEKLANLSAHTVVFSLPVLQDGAGKNFIGNESLSQITRVSSAPVYSFRDVNIGTGIVGGYMSSFEEDGKAVAQLGLRILNGEQPEDIPITRAPTFLYMFDWRQLKRWSIAEDKLPQGSIIKFKQLTIWDMY
;
A
#
# COMPACT_ATOMS: atom_id res chain seq x y z
N MET A 1 -2.28 15.91 -24.34
CA MET A 1 -2.15 15.92 -22.88
C MET A 1 -0.69 15.71 -22.52
N VAL A 2 -0.12 16.53 -21.65
CA VAL A 2 1.23 16.37 -21.09
C VAL A 2 1.08 16.03 -19.62
N VAL A 3 1.78 15.01 -19.14
CA VAL A 3 1.79 14.60 -17.73
C VAL A 3 3.18 14.87 -17.16
N ASN A 4 3.24 15.67 -16.11
CA ASN A 4 4.46 15.90 -15.34
C ASN A 4 4.36 15.14 -14.02
N ILE A 5 5.40 14.40 -13.64
CA ILE A 5 5.44 13.63 -12.40
C ILE A 5 6.47 14.26 -11.48
N GLU A 6 6.04 14.60 -10.27
CA GLU A 6 6.88 15.17 -9.23
C GLU A 6 6.97 14.21 -8.04
N TYR A 7 8.20 13.86 -7.67
CA TYR A 7 8.47 13.05 -6.48
C TYR A 7 8.80 13.97 -5.32
N LEU A 8 7.94 13.97 -4.29
CA LEU A 8 8.03 14.92 -3.18
C LEU A 8 9.00 14.50 -2.08
N ASP A 9 9.34 13.24 -2.00
CA ASP A 9 10.20 12.61 -0.98
C ASP A 9 9.90 13.01 0.50
N LEU A 10 8.63 13.31 0.78
CA LEU A 10 8.15 13.75 2.10
C LEU A 10 8.24 12.68 3.20
N MET A 11 8.67 11.47 2.84
CA MET A 11 8.95 10.40 3.79
C MET A 11 10.32 10.52 4.44
N HIS A 12 11.25 11.17 3.75
CA HIS A 12 12.62 11.37 4.21
C HIS A 12 12.88 12.82 4.64
N PHE A 13 12.18 13.77 4.04
CA PHE A 13 12.39 15.20 4.26
C PHE A 13 11.02 15.86 4.49
N ASP A 14 10.70 16.18 5.74
CA ASP A 14 9.41 16.79 6.13
C ASP A 14 9.58 18.12 6.91
N ASP A 15 10.81 18.62 6.99
CA ASP A 15 11.11 19.88 7.65
C ASP A 15 10.64 21.11 6.83
N GLU A 16 10.41 22.23 7.51
CA GLU A 16 9.89 23.46 6.91
C GLU A 16 10.76 23.99 5.76
N ARG A 17 12.08 23.84 5.87
CA ARG A 17 13.02 24.31 4.86
C ARG A 17 12.89 23.51 3.57
N TYR A 18 12.78 22.19 3.69
CA TYR A 18 12.56 21.33 2.52
C TYR A 18 11.23 21.62 1.84
N ILE A 19 10.17 21.77 2.64
CA ILE A 19 8.84 22.14 2.13
C ILE A 19 8.92 23.46 1.36
N GLN A 20 9.59 24.50 1.90
CA GLN A 20 9.72 25.78 1.21
C GLN A 20 10.45 25.65 -0.13
N ILE A 21 11.53 24.86 -0.19
CA ILE A 21 12.24 24.58 -1.44
C ILE A 21 11.31 23.93 -2.48
N LEU A 22 10.49 22.95 -2.08
CA LEU A 22 9.51 22.34 -2.99
C LEU A 22 8.50 23.37 -3.53
N LEU A 23 7.98 24.23 -2.66
CA LEU A 23 7.02 25.27 -3.05
C LEU A 23 7.65 26.27 -4.04
N ASP A 24 8.90 26.71 -3.81
CA ASP A 24 9.62 27.59 -4.71
C ASP A 24 9.86 26.93 -6.09
N ILE A 25 10.20 25.63 -6.10
CA ILE A 25 10.34 24.84 -7.34
C ILE A 25 8.99 24.77 -8.08
N PHE A 26 7.89 24.50 -7.41
CA PHE A 26 6.57 24.43 -8.03
C PHE A 26 6.12 25.78 -8.55
N GLN A 27 6.35 26.85 -7.81
CA GLN A 27 6.07 28.18 -8.27
C GLN A 27 6.90 28.54 -9.54
N TYR A 28 8.16 28.17 -9.58
CA TYR A 28 9.02 28.38 -10.74
C TYR A 28 8.57 27.54 -11.95
N LYS A 29 8.32 26.24 -11.76
CA LYS A 29 7.98 25.32 -12.87
C LYS A 29 6.59 25.55 -13.44
N TYR A 30 5.61 25.91 -12.61
CA TYR A 30 4.19 25.90 -12.94
C TYR A 30 3.50 27.27 -12.86
N SER A 31 4.27 28.34 -12.78
CA SER A 31 3.71 29.69 -12.86
C SER A 31 3.12 29.98 -14.23
N LYS A 32 3.79 29.49 -15.30
CA LYS A 32 3.34 29.63 -16.72
C LYS A 32 3.92 28.49 -17.57
N PRO A 33 3.12 27.58 -18.14
CA PRO A 33 1.65 27.47 -17.93
C PRO A 33 1.30 26.84 -16.59
N LYS A 34 0.14 27.21 -16.06
CA LYS A 34 -0.44 26.51 -14.91
C LYS A 34 -0.90 25.11 -15.30
N PRO A 35 -0.89 24.12 -14.40
CA PRO A 35 -1.49 22.83 -14.68
C PRO A 35 -3.03 22.95 -14.80
N ASP A 36 -3.61 22.13 -15.68
CA ASP A 36 -5.07 22.02 -15.83
C ASP A 36 -5.71 21.17 -14.73
N LEU A 37 -4.91 20.31 -14.09
CA LEU A 37 -5.33 19.37 -13.05
C LEU A 37 -4.12 18.98 -12.20
N ILE A 38 -4.33 18.80 -10.89
CA ILE A 38 -3.32 18.27 -9.96
C ILE A 38 -3.82 16.95 -9.39
N ILE A 39 -2.96 15.93 -9.44
CA ILE A 39 -3.25 14.60 -8.88
C ILE A 39 -2.26 14.29 -7.75
N PRO A 40 -2.52 14.70 -6.50
CA PRO A 40 -1.70 14.30 -5.37
C PRO A 40 -2.03 12.87 -4.96
N VAL A 41 -0.99 12.06 -4.73
CA VAL A 41 -1.13 10.67 -4.31
C VAL A 41 -0.54 10.50 -2.91
N PHE A 42 -1.29 9.80 -2.04
CA PHE A 42 -1.02 9.59 -0.62
C PHE A 42 -1.20 10.81 0.28
N ASN A 43 -1.44 10.53 1.57
CA ASN A 43 -1.81 11.53 2.58
C ASN A 43 -0.87 12.74 2.64
N SER A 44 0.45 12.52 2.55
CA SER A 44 1.45 13.60 2.67
C SER A 44 1.38 14.57 1.48
N ALA A 45 1.27 14.05 0.25
CA ALA A 45 1.15 14.89 -0.94
C ALA A 45 -0.18 15.66 -0.94
N VAL A 46 -1.27 14.99 -0.54
CA VAL A 46 -2.59 15.64 -0.43
C VAL A 46 -2.56 16.74 0.64
N ALA A 47 -1.96 16.49 1.80
CA ALA A 47 -1.80 17.52 2.84
C ALA A 47 -1.05 18.74 2.33
N LEU A 48 0.07 18.55 1.61
CA LEU A 48 0.85 19.64 1.03
C LEU A 48 0.01 20.45 0.04
N VAL A 49 -0.66 19.79 -0.90
CA VAL A 49 -1.45 20.43 -1.95
C VAL A 49 -2.68 21.12 -1.37
N LEU A 50 -3.38 20.55 -0.39
CA LEU A 50 -4.52 21.21 0.27
C LEU A 50 -4.08 22.47 1.03
N LYS A 51 -2.89 22.46 1.64
CA LYS A 51 -2.39 23.60 2.43
C LYS A 51 -1.88 24.74 1.54
N HIS A 52 -1.15 24.44 0.48
CA HIS A 52 -0.41 25.41 -0.32
C HIS A 52 -0.95 25.59 -1.75
N GLY A 53 -1.77 24.64 -2.22
CA GLY A 53 -2.34 24.68 -3.57
C GLY A 53 -3.20 25.91 -3.86
N PRO A 54 -4.05 26.39 -2.95
CA PRO A 54 -4.83 27.61 -3.18
C PRO A 54 -4.00 28.83 -3.53
N ASP A 55 -2.79 28.95 -2.97
CA ASP A 55 -1.87 30.07 -3.25
C ASP A 55 -1.05 29.84 -4.52
N LEU A 56 -0.55 28.61 -4.71
CA LEU A 56 0.29 28.27 -5.87
C LEU A 56 -0.52 28.09 -7.16
N PHE A 57 -1.69 27.49 -7.07
CA PHE A 57 -2.51 27.03 -8.19
C PHE A 57 -3.97 27.43 -8.00
N PRO A 58 -4.28 28.73 -7.86
CA PRO A 58 -5.64 29.17 -7.59
C PRO A 58 -6.60 28.71 -8.68
N GLY A 59 -7.69 28.04 -8.27
CA GLY A 59 -8.75 27.53 -9.13
C GLY A 59 -8.44 26.24 -9.89
N VAL A 60 -7.23 25.67 -9.74
CA VAL A 60 -6.89 24.39 -10.39
C VAL A 60 -7.59 23.24 -9.66
N PRO A 61 -8.29 22.35 -10.39
CA PRO A 61 -8.92 21.18 -9.81
C PRO A 61 -7.90 20.20 -9.21
N ILE A 62 -8.31 19.50 -8.15
CA ILE A 62 -7.50 18.50 -7.47
C ILE A 62 -8.27 17.19 -7.42
N VAL A 63 -7.63 16.10 -7.90
CA VAL A 63 -8.12 14.72 -7.77
C VAL A 63 -7.12 13.91 -6.97
N PHE A 64 -7.46 13.54 -5.76
CA PHE A 64 -6.55 12.76 -4.93
C PHE A 64 -6.75 11.24 -5.09
N GLY A 65 -5.67 10.46 -4.81
CA GLY A 65 -5.70 9.00 -4.75
C GLY A 65 -4.82 8.44 -3.64
N GLY A 66 -5.06 7.18 -3.27
CA GLY A 66 -4.28 6.49 -2.24
C GLY A 66 -4.43 7.11 -0.84
N VAL A 67 -5.57 7.71 -0.52
CA VAL A 67 -5.84 8.45 0.72
C VAL A 67 -6.79 7.66 1.61
N GLU A 68 -6.43 7.52 2.87
CA GLU A 68 -7.27 6.84 3.86
C GLU A 68 -8.46 7.70 4.29
N SER A 69 -9.63 7.06 4.53
CA SER A 69 -10.86 7.74 4.96
C SER A 69 -10.64 8.63 6.18
N LYS A 70 -9.91 8.15 7.19
CA LYS A 70 -9.57 8.90 8.40
C LYS A 70 -8.82 10.21 8.13
N PHE A 71 -8.05 10.27 7.04
CA PHE A 71 -7.34 11.48 6.67
C PHE A 71 -8.30 12.58 6.23
N VAL A 72 -9.38 12.21 5.54
CA VAL A 72 -10.38 13.14 4.97
C VAL A 72 -11.45 13.54 5.98
N GLU A 73 -11.88 12.63 6.85
CA GLU A 73 -12.98 12.81 7.81
C GLU A 73 -12.88 14.09 8.66
N ASN A 74 -11.67 14.56 8.95
CA ASN A 74 -11.41 15.72 9.80
C ASN A 74 -10.89 16.95 9.02
N ARG A 75 -11.10 17.00 7.68
CA ARG A 75 -10.60 18.07 6.82
C ARG A 75 -11.69 18.65 5.94
N SER A 76 -11.69 19.96 5.81
CA SER A 76 -12.45 20.65 4.77
C SER A 76 -11.64 20.62 3.48
N LEU A 77 -12.16 19.97 2.44
CA LEU A 77 -11.44 19.78 1.19
C LEU A 77 -11.64 20.93 0.18
N GLY A 78 -12.65 21.77 0.37
CA GLY A 78 -12.99 22.81 -0.60
C GLY A 78 -13.70 22.30 -1.87
N PRO A 79 -14.30 23.20 -2.67
CA PRO A 79 -15.14 22.82 -3.82
C PRO A 79 -14.35 22.23 -5.00
N ASN A 80 -13.09 22.62 -5.16
CA ASN A 80 -12.26 22.15 -6.29
C ASN A 80 -11.56 20.81 -6.05
N VAL A 81 -12.00 20.03 -5.04
CA VAL A 81 -11.31 18.83 -4.62
C VAL A 81 -12.25 17.63 -4.63
N THR A 82 -11.87 16.60 -5.36
CA THR A 82 -12.50 15.27 -5.31
C THR A 82 -11.44 14.19 -5.31
N GLY A 83 -11.82 12.93 -5.25
CA GLY A 83 -10.86 11.84 -5.35
C GLY A 83 -11.37 10.49 -4.88
N TYR A 84 -10.41 9.61 -4.72
CA TYR A 84 -10.61 8.23 -4.34
C TYR A 84 -9.99 7.92 -2.98
N LEU A 85 -10.76 7.30 -2.10
CA LEU A 85 -10.30 6.80 -0.80
C LEU A 85 -9.86 5.34 -0.92
N THR A 86 -8.70 5.04 -0.34
CA THR A 86 -8.13 3.69 -0.31
C THR A 86 -7.81 3.32 1.13
N ASP A 87 -8.73 2.62 1.79
CA ASP A 87 -8.50 2.08 3.13
C ASP A 87 -7.74 0.75 3.05
N ASN A 88 -6.89 0.47 4.02
CA ASN A 88 -6.20 -0.82 4.10
C ASN A 88 -7.13 -1.89 4.69
N ASN A 89 -7.20 -3.06 4.05
CA ASN A 89 -7.92 -4.22 4.54
C ASN A 89 -6.96 -5.30 5.04
N TYR A 90 -6.52 -5.17 6.30
CA TYR A 90 -5.60 -6.13 6.90
C TYR A 90 -6.27 -7.47 7.20
N THR A 91 -7.54 -7.44 7.63
CA THR A 91 -8.30 -8.63 8.03
C THR A 91 -8.57 -9.55 6.86
N GLY A 92 -8.91 -9.01 5.68
CA GLY A 92 -9.17 -9.84 4.50
C GLY A 92 -7.97 -10.69 4.07
N THR A 93 -6.73 -10.16 4.21
CA THR A 93 -5.52 -10.95 3.95
C THR A 93 -5.24 -11.94 5.08
N LEU A 94 -5.52 -11.59 6.35
CA LEU A 94 -5.36 -12.52 7.46
C LEU A 94 -6.37 -13.68 7.36
N ASP A 95 -7.65 -13.39 7.09
CA ASP A 95 -8.69 -14.41 6.87
C ASP A 95 -8.29 -15.37 5.76
N LEU A 96 -7.81 -14.83 4.65
CA LEU A 96 -7.30 -15.63 3.54
C LEU A 96 -6.17 -16.57 3.98
N ALA A 97 -5.16 -16.04 4.70
CA ALA A 97 -4.02 -16.81 5.16
C ALA A 97 -4.47 -17.95 6.11
N LEU A 98 -5.36 -17.64 7.07
CA LEU A 98 -5.88 -18.62 8.02
C LEU A 98 -6.77 -19.69 7.35
N ASN A 99 -7.48 -19.34 6.28
CA ASN A 99 -8.29 -20.30 5.52
C ASN A 99 -7.41 -21.23 4.66
N LEU A 100 -6.32 -20.72 4.10
CA LEU A 100 -5.37 -21.53 3.33
C LEU A 100 -4.48 -22.40 4.23
N HIS A 101 -4.28 -22.00 5.48
CA HIS A 101 -3.51 -22.72 6.50
C HIS A 101 -4.34 -22.95 7.78
N PRO A 102 -5.32 -23.88 7.75
CA PRO A 102 -6.28 -24.06 8.86
C PRO A 102 -5.63 -24.49 10.18
N ASP A 103 -4.43 -25.08 10.11
CA ASP A 103 -3.67 -25.49 11.29
C ASP A 103 -2.81 -24.37 11.90
N THR A 104 -2.96 -23.12 11.42
CA THR A 104 -2.22 -21.97 11.93
C THR A 104 -2.54 -21.74 13.41
N ARG A 105 -1.50 -21.59 14.21
CA ARG A 105 -1.56 -21.26 15.66
C ARG A 105 -0.91 -19.92 15.95
N HIS A 106 0.05 -19.50 15.12
CA HIS A 106 0.84 -18.30 15.34
C HIS A 106 0.82 -17.41 14.10
N VAL A 107 0.74 -16.10 14.32
CA VAL A 107 0.86 -15.07 13.29
C VAL A 107 2.01 -14.14 13.66
N ALA A 108 3.07 -14.14 12.88
CA ALA A 108 4.17 -13.19 13.03
C ALA A 108 3.89 -11.93 12.20
N VAL A 109 3.65 -10.80 12.85
CA VAL A 109 3.40 -9.51 12.19
C VAL A 109 4.72 -8.74 12.11
N VAL A 110 5.15 -8.41 10.90
CA VAL A 110 6.40 -7.68 10.63
C VAL A 110 6.12 -6.25 10.24
N ALA A 111 6.84 -5.28 10.81
CA ALA A 111 6.78 -3.88 10.41
C ALA A 111 8.10 -3.14 10.70
N GLY A 112 8.36 -2.06 9.94
CA GLY A 112 9.51 -1.20 10.12
C GLY A 112 9.44 -0.31 11.38
N ALA A 113 10.57 0.33 11.69
CA ALA A 113 10.76 1.22 12.85
C ALA A 113 10.26 2.65 12.63
N GLY A 114 10.21 3.12 11.38
CA GLY A 114 9.84 4.50 11.03
C GLY A 114 8.39 4.85 11.39
N PRO A 115 8.00 6.13 11.32
CA PRO A 115 6.64 6.59 11.69
C PRO A 115 5.54 5.84 10.93
N ILE A 116 5.73 5.56 9.64
CA ILE A 116 4.81 4.82 8.79
C ILE A 116 4.65 3.38 9.27
N GLY A 117 5.77 2.67 9.52
CA GLY A 117 5.73 1.30 10.02
C GLY A 117 5.01 1.20 11.37
N ARG A 118 5.27 2.14 12.29
CA ARG A 118 4.55 2.22 13.58
C ARG A 118 3.07 2.52 13.40
N GLY A 119 2.71 3.44 12.51
CA GLY A 119 1.32 3.78 12.23
C GLY A 119 0.52 2.57 11.73
N TRP A 120 1.06 1.89 10.72
CA TRP A 120 0.41 0.70 10.16
C TRP A 120 0.39 -0.49 11.13
N SER A 121 1.45 -0.68 11.92
CA SER A 121 1.45 -1.74 12.93
C SER A 121 0.40 -1.50 14.03
N LYS A 122 0.17 -0.24 14.42
CA LYS A 122 -0.90 0.12 15.35
C LYS A 122 -2.29 -0.18 14.77
N ALA A 123 -2.54 0.21 13.52
CA ALA A 123 -3.80 -0.05 12.84
C ALA A 123 -4.04 -1.56 12.63
N CYS A 124 -3.00 -2.28 12.22
CA CYS A 124 -3.03 -3.74 12.06
C CYS A 124 -3.32 -4.46 13.38
N ARG A 125 -2.65 -4.07 14.48
CA ARG A 125 -2.91 -4.63 15.82
C ARG A 125 -4.36 -4.41 16.25
N GLU A 126 -4.91 -3.24 16.03
CA GLU A 126 -6.32 -2.97 16.35
C GLU A 126 -7.27 -3.86 15.52
N ALA A 127 -7.00 -4.00 14.21
CA ALA A 127 -7.79 -4.85 13.33
C ALA A 127 -7.72 -6.34 13.70
N PHE A 128 -6.60 -6.78 14.28
CA PHE A 128 -6.38 -8.20 14.63
C PHE A 128 -6.84 -8.60 16.02
N LYS A 129 -7.32 -7.67 16.85
CA LYS A 129 -7.84 -7.99 18.20
C LYS A 129 -8.91 -9.08 18.20
N ALA A 130 -9.80 -9.08 17.22
CA ALA A 130 -10.86 -10.09 17.10
C ALA A 130 -10.34 -11.52 16.81
N TYR A 131 -9.07 -11.66 16.47
CA TYR A 131 -8.44 -12.96 16.16
C TYR A 131 -7.59 -13.49 17.31
N GLU A 132 -7.36 -12.73 18.39
CA GLU A 132 -6.48 -13.10 19.53
C GLU A 132 -7.00 -14.31 20.32
N GLU A 133 -8.29 -14.60 20.24
CA GLU A 133 -8.86 -15.83 20.83
C GLU A 133 -8.63 -17.08 19.95
N ARG A 134 -8.25 -16.88 18.68
CA ARG A 134 -8.09 -17.95 17.69
C ARG A 134 -6.63 -18.32 17.43
N VAL A 135 -5.74 -17.32 17.41
CA VAL A 135 -4.32 -17.47 17.10
C VAL A 135 -3.46 -16.52 17.95
N ASP A 136 -2.25 -16.94 18.24
CA ASP A 136 -1.28 -16.12 18.97
C ASP A 136 -0.56 -15.16 18.01
N PHE A 137 -0.43 -13.90 18.41
CA PHE A 137 0.29 -12.89 17.65
C PHE A 137 1.66 -12.57 18.23
N THR A 138 2.69 -12.61 17.38
CA THR A 138 4.02 -12.09 17.68
C THR A 138 4.30 -10.89 16.79
N TYR A 139 4.51 -9.71 17.40
CA TYR A 139 4.78 -8.48 16.65
C TYR A 139 6.29 -8.20 16.58
N LEU A 140 6.89 -8.43 15.43
CA LEU A 140 8.30 -8.19 15.12
C LEU A 140 8.44 -6.79 14.50
N ILE A 141 8.36 -5.76 15.32
CA ILE A 141 8.27 -4.37 14.88
C ILE A 141 9.55 -3.62 15.23
N GLY A 142 10.12 -2.89 14.28
CA GLY A 142 11.27 -2.02 14.51
C GLY A 142 12.53 -2.75 14.97
N LEU A 143 12.72 -3.98 14.57
CA LEU A 143 13.96 -4.71 14.77
C LEU A 143 15.00 -4.28 13.74
N PRO A 144 16.31 -4.31 14.07
CA PRO A 144 17.36 -4.33 13.05
C PRO A 144 17.10 -5.48 12.06
N LEU A 145 17.34 -5.23 10.76
CA LEU A 145 16.96 -6.22 9.73
C LEU A 145 17.58 -7.60 9.98
N GLU A 146 18.86 -7.66 10.37
CA GLU A 146 19.54 -8.93 10.64
C GLU A 146 18.86 -9.75 11.73
N ALA A 147 18.50 -9.10 12.85
CA ALA A 147 17.78 -9.75 13.94
C ALA A 147 16.35 -10.18 13.53
N LEU A 148 15.70 -9.41 12.66
CA LEU A 148 14.41 -9.77 12.08
C LEU A 148 14.54 -11.02 11.20
N LEU A 149 15.53 -11.07 10.30
CA LEU A 149 15.77 -12.20 9.41
C LEU A 149 16.09 -13.47 10.19
N GLU A 150 16.90 -13.39 11.25
CA GLU A 150 17.20 -14.53 12.13
C GLU A 150 15.94 -15.10 12.78
N LYS A 151 15.06 -14.23 13.31
CA LYS A 151 13.78 -14.66 13.91
C LYS A 151 12.86 -15.30 12.88
N LEU A 152 12.77 -14.75 11.67
CA LEU A 152 11.93 -15.28 10.61
C LEU A 152 12.43 -16.61 10.04
N ALA A 153 13.74 -16.87 10.08
CA ALA A 153 14.31 -18.16 9.70
C ALA A 153 13.98 -19.27 10.72
N ASN A 154 13.66 -18.92 11.97
CA ASN A 154 13.47 -19.85 13.08
C ASN A 154 12.05 -19.75 13.69
N LEU A 155 11.02 -19.51 12.87
CA LEU A 155 9.63 -19.49 13.34
C LEU A 155 9.16 -20.89 13.74
N SER A 156 8.27 -20.95 14.71
CA SER A 156 7.61 -22.21 15.13
C SER A 156 6.76 -22.79 13.99
N ALA A 157 6.52 -24.09 14.04
CA ALA A 157 5.56 -24.74 13.15
C ALA A 157 4.16 -24.10 13.29
N HIS A 158 3.34 -24.23 12.24
CA HIS A 158 2.00 -23.64 12.19
C HIS A 158 1.98 -22.12 12.31
N THR A 159 3.01 -21.45 11.79
CA THR A 159 3.11 -19.99 11.72
C THR A 159 2.80 -19.49 10.31
N VAL A 160 2.13 -18.35 10.20
CA VAL A 160 2.07 -17.51 9.00
C VAL A 160 2.68 -16.15 9.31
N VAL A 161 3.28 -15.50 8.32
CA VAL A 161 3.86 -14.17 8.45
C VAL A 161 2.96 -13.16 7.74
N PHE A 162 2.56 -12.11 8.46
CA PHE A 162 1.87 -10.96 7.90
C PHE A 162 2.84 -9.78 7.79
N SER A 163 3.22 -9.42 6.57
CA SER A 163 4.22 -8.38 6.34
C SER A 163 3.59 -7.04 6.01
N LEU A 164 3.81 -6.07 6.89
CA LEU A 164 3.70 -4.65 6.64
C LEU A 164 5.02 -4.12 6.07
N PRO A 165 5.06 -2.93 5.44
CA PRO A 165 6.29 -2.37 4.91
C PRO A 165 7.38 -2.13 5.97
N VAL A 166 8.60 -2.53 5.63
CA VAL A 166 9.82 -2.24 6.38
C VAL A 166 10.67 -1.27 5.56
N LEU A 167 10.31 0.02 5.61
CA LEU A 167 11.00 1.09 4.90
C LEU A 167 12.24 1.59 5.67
N GLN A 168 12.22 1.42 7.00
CA GLN A 168 13.35 1.68 7.90
C GLN A 168 13.37 0.60 8.97
N ASP A 169 14.54 0.07 9.27
CA ASP A 169 14.72 -0.90 10.35
C ASP A 169 15.04 -0.25 11.69
N GLY A 170 15.21 -1.07 12.75
CA GLY A 170 15.52 -0.62 14.09
C GLY A 170 16.93 -0.05 14.28
N ALA A 171 17.83 -0.27 13.32
CA ALA A 171 19.15 0.33 13.27
C ALA A 171 19.15 1.68 12.53
N GLY A 172 18.00 2.12 12.02
CA GLY A 172 17.86 3.35 11.25
C GLY A 172 18.22 3.22 9.77
N LYS A 173 18.46 1.99 9.28
CA LYS A 173 18.76 1.75 7.87
C LYS A 173 17.49 1.87 7.05
N ASN A 174 17.50 2.68 6.00
CA ASN A 174 16.43 2.84 5.05
C ASN A 174 16.52 1.82 3.91
N PHE A 175 15.34 1.42 3.40
CA PHE A 175 15.19 0.50 2.28
C PHE A 175 14.30 1.12 1.21
N ILE A 176 14.64 0.90 -0.05
CA ILE A 176 13.90 1.40 -1.20
C ILE A 176 13.02 0.28 -1.76
N GLY A 177 11.75 0.61 -2.04
CA GLY A 177 10.80 -0.33 -2.63
C GLY A 177 10.65 -1.60 -1.79
N ASN A 178 10.81 -2.77 -2.42
CA ASN A 178 10.57 -4.08 -1.81
C ASN A 178 11.87 -4.82 -1.40
N GLU A 179 12.98 -4.12 -1.23
CA GLU A 179 14.28 -4.74 -0.91
C GLU A 179 14.22 -5.54 0.40
N SER A 180 13.70 -4.93 1.47
CA SER A 180 13.55 -5.60 2.77
C SER A 180 12.61 -6.80 2.69
N LEU A 181 11.48 -6.65 1.99
CA LEU A 181 10.50 -7.72 1.83
C LEU A 181 11.07 -8.92 1.09
N SER A 182 11.87 -8.70 0.04
CA SER A 182 12.55 -9.77 -0.70
C SER A 182 13.56 -10.55 0.17
N GLN A 183 14.23 -9.86 1.10
CA GLN A 183 15.11 -10.52 2.07
C GLN A 183 14.32 -11.33 3.10
N ILE A 184 13.21 -10.76 3.61
CA ILE A 184 12.28 -11.41 4.56
C ILE A 184 11.73 -12.70 3.97
N THR A 185 11.16 -12.65 2.77
CA THR A 185 10.52 -13.81 2.13
C THR A 185 11.50 -14.93 1.77
N ARG A 186 12.75 -14.58 1.45
CA ARG A 186 13.80 -15.53 1.12
C ARG A 186 14.18 -16.38 2.30
N VAL A 187 14.30 -15.80 3.51
CA VAL A 187 14.73 -16.52 4.72
C VAL A 187 13.60 -17.10 5.53
N SER A 188 12.37 -16.60 5.36
CA SER A 188 11.23 -17.02 6.17
C SER A 188 10.99 -18.53 6.09
N SER A 189 10.91 -19.16 7.26
CA SER A 189 10.54 -20.57 7.44
C SER A 189 9.02 -20.80 7.42
N ALA A 190 8.23 -19.71 7.23
CA ALA A 190 6.78 -19.73 7.17
C ALA A 190 6.27 -18.92 5.95
N PRO A 191 5.06 -19.21 5.43
CA PRO A 191 4.48 -18.48 4.31
C PRO A 191 4.24 -17.00 4.67
N VAL A 192 4.64 -16.10 3.77
CA VAL A 192 4.54 -14.65 3.97
C VAL A 192 3.39 -14.11 3.14
N TYR A 193 2.50 -13.35 3.77
CA TYR A 193 1.37 -12.66 3.17
C TYR A 193 1.51 -11.16 3.28
N SER A 194 0.93 -10.42 2.34
CA SER A 194 0.89 -8.97 2.35
C SER A 194 -0.41 -8.47 1.69
N PHE A 195 -0.72 -7.18 1.85
CA PHE A 195 -2.02 -6.61 1.49
C PHE A 195 -1.93 -5.61 0.31
N ARG A 196 -0.78 -5.56 -0.39
CA ARG A 196 -0.57 -4.66 -1.54
C ARG A 196 -0.04 -5.41 -2.75
N ASP A 197 -0.61 -5.14 -3.94
CA ASP A 197 -0.28 -5.82 -5.20
C ASP A 197 1.17 -5.62 -5.64
N VAL A 198 1.77 -4.47 -5.35
CA VAL A 198 3.18 -4.18 -5.64
C VAL A 198 4.16 -5.14 -4.94
N ASN A 199 3.70 -5.89 -3.96
CA ASN A 199 4.48 -6.89 -3.25
C ASN A 199 4.50 -8.26 -3.96
N ILE A 200 3.63 -8.48 -4.96
CA ILE A 200 3.62 -9.73 -5.73
C ILE A 200 4.93 -9.85 -6.51
N GLY A 201 5.52 -11.04 -6.45
CA GLY A 201 6.82 -11.32 -7.08
C GLY A 201 8.03 -11.19 -6.16
N THR A 202 7.87 -10.63 -4.96
CA THR A 202 8.94 -10.51 -3.95
C THR A 202 9.14 -11.79 -3.12
N GLY A 203 8.34 -12.83 -3.36
CA GLY A 203 8.37 -14.08 -2.60
C GLY A 203 7.25 -14.21 -1.56
N ILE A 204 6.30 -13.28 -1.50
CA ILE A 204 5.06 -13.47 -0.74
C ILE A 204 4.15 -14.48 -1.45
N VAL A 205 3.33 -15.20 -0.67
CA VAL A 205 2.31 -16.10 -1.23
C VAL A 205 1.25 -15.33 -1.99
N GLY A 206 0.75 -14.25 -1.39
CA GLY A 206 -0.32 -13.45 -1.93
C GLY A 206 -1.08 -12.70 -0.83
N GLY A 207 -2.35 -12.38 -1.10
CA GLY A 207 -3.22 -11.71 -0.16
C GLY A 207 -4.55 -11.27 -0.79
N TYR A 208 -5.42 -10.70 0.02
CA TYR A 208 -6.52 -9.85 -0.41
C TYR A 208 -6.00 -8.42 -0.46
N MET A 209 -5.61 -7.98 -1.65
CA MET A 209 -4.70 -6.85 -1.84
C MET A 209 -5.39 -5.64 -2.42
N SER A 210 -5.05 -4.44 -1.94
CA SER A 210 -5.33 -3.22 -2.68
C SER A 210 -4.44 -3.17 -3.92
N SER A 211 -5.03 -2.78 -5.05
CA SER A 211 -4.34 -2.67 -6.33
C SER A 211 -4.04 -1.21 -6.65
N PHE A 212 -2.76 -0.86 -6.67
CA PHE A 212 -2.31 0.48 -7.10
C PHE A 212 -2.59 0.75 -8.59
N GLU A 213 -2.61 -0.31 -9.40
CA GLU A 213 -2.97 -0.19 -10.81
C GLU A 213 -4.44 0.23 -10.96
N GLU A 214 -5.35 -0.42 -10.27
CA GLU A 214 -6.78 -0.10 -10.33
C GLU A 214 -7.09 1.24 -9.66
N ASP A 215 -6.45 1.56 -8.54
CA ASP A 215 -6.54 2.88 -7.90
C ASP A 215 -6.08 3.98 -8.86
N GLY A 216 -4.95 3.77 -9.54
CA GLY A 216 -4.43 4.71 -10.54
C GLY A 216 -5.38 4.90 -11.72
N LYS A 217 -5.99 3.82 -12.24
CA LYS A 217 -7.00 3.89 -13.31
C LYS A 217 -8.23 4.69 -12.87
N ALA A 218 -8.72 4.44 -11.65
CA ALA A 218 -9.88 5.14 -11.11
C ALA A 218 -9.61 6.64 -10.97
N VAL A 219 -8.47 7.01 -10.39
CA VAL A 219 -8.04 8.42 -10.26
C VAL A 219 -7.88 9.09 -11.63
N ALA A 220 -7.27 8.39 -12.60
CA ALA A 220 -7.11 8.91 -13.96
C ALA A 220 -8.46 9.13 -14.65
N GLN A 221 -9.44 8.24 -14.46
CA GLN A 221 -10.79 8.39 -14.98
C GLN A 221 -11.48 9.63 -14.40
N LEU A 222 -11.35 9.88 -13.09
CA LEU A 222 -11.87 11.11 -12.47
C LEU A 222 -11.19 12.35 -13.06
N GLY A 223 -9.87 12.32 -13.22
CA GLY A 223 -9.13 13.40 -13.84
C GLY A 223 -9.61 13.70 -15.27
N LEU A 224 -9.87 12.66 -16.06
CA LEU A 224 -10.39 12.83 -17.43
C LEU A 224 -11.81 13.43 -17.45
N ARG A 225 -12.70 13.10 -16.50
CA ARG A 225 -14.02 13.69 -16.39
C ARG A 225 -13.92 15.20 -16.15
N ILE A 226 -13.03 15.62 -15.24
CA ILE A 226 -12.78 17.04 -14.95
C ILE A 226 -12.19 17.77 -16.16
N LEU A 227 -11.19 17.20 -16.82
CA LEU A 227 -10.60 17.77 -18.04
C LEU A 227 -11.60 17.87 -19.21
N ASN A 228 -12.68 17.08 -19.19
CA ASN A 228 -13.80 17.16 -20.10
C ASN A 228 -14.93 18.11 -19.65
N GLY A 229 -14.72 18.89 -18.56
CA GLY A 229 -15.60 19.97 -18.14
C GLY A 229 -16.52 19.66 -16.95
N GLU A 230 -16.47 18.46 -16.36
CA GLU A 230 -17.24 18.16 -15.14
C GLU A 230 -16.61 18.86 -13.94
N GLN A 231 -17.43 19.42 -13.06
CA GLN A 231 -16.92 20.16 -11.90
C GLN A 231 -16.55 19.18 -10.76
N PRO A 232 -15.42 19.41 -10.05
CA PRO A 232 -15.03 18.54 -8.94
C PRO A 232 -16.09 18.41 -7.85
N GLU A 233 -16.82 19.48 -7.57
CA GLU A 233 -17.91 19.52 -6.57
C GLU A 233 -19.10 18.63 -6.91
N ASP A 234 -19.31 18.33 -8.20
CA ASP A 234 -20.38 17.43 -8.68
C ASP A 234 -19.93 15.94 -8.63
N ILE A 235 -18.67 15.68 -8.39
CA ILE A 235 -18.11 14.33 -8.31
C ILE A 235 -17.95 13.91 -6.84
N PRO A 236 -18.77 13.00 -6.32
CA PRO A 236 -18.64 12.56 -4.93
C PRO A 236 -17.32 11.84 -4.71
N ILE A 237 -16.72 12.08 -3.54
CA ILE A 237 -15.58 11.28 -3.07
C ILE A 237 -16.08 9.87 -2.80
N THR A 238 -15.46 8.89 -3.45
CA THR A 238 -15.87 7.49 -3.37
C THR A 238 -14.75 6.61 -2.83
N ARG A 239 -15.11 5.42 -2.34
CA ARG A 239 -14.15 4.36 -1.99
C ARG A 239 -14.02 3.43 -3.18
N ALA A 240 -12.78 3.18 -3.59
CA ALA A 240 -12.53 2.17 -4.60
C ALA A 240 -12.69 0.77 -4.00
N PRO A 241 -13.49 -0.11 -4.60
CA PRO A 241 -13.47 -1.52 -4.29
C PRO A 241 -12.32 -2.19 -5.05
N THR A 242 -11.09 -1.84 -4.72
CA THR A 242 -9.91 -2.27 -5.49
C THR A 242 -9.16 -3.41 -4.82
N PHE A 243 -9.84 -4.20 -3.99
CA PHE A 243 -9.24 -5.38 -3.38
C PHE A 243 -9.40 -6.61 -4.27
N LEU A 244 -8.27 -7.24 -4.57
CA LEU A 244 -8.18 -8.42 -5.41
C LEU A 244 -7.48 -9.56 -4.66
N TYR A 245 -7.96 -10.79 -4.83
CA TYR A 245 -7.20 -11.96 -4.43
C TYR A 245 -6.08 -12.18 -5.43
N MET A 246 -4.83 -11.99 -5.01
CA MET A 246 -3.67 -12.15 -5.88
C MET A 246 -2.64 -13.09 -5.26
N PHE A 247 -2.04 -13.94 -6.09
CA PHE A 247 -1.11 -14.97 -5.65
C PHE A 247 0.09 -15.09 -6.60
N ASP A 248 1.24 -15.44 -6.03
CA ASP A 248 2.43 -15.86 -6.78
C ASP A 248 2.42 -17.40 -6.88
N TRP A 249 2.24 -17.92 -8.07
CA TRP A 249 2.18 -19.37 -8.33
C TRP A 249 3.40 -20.12 -7.80
N ARG A 250 4.59 -19.53 -7.89
CA ARG A 250 5.83 -20.13 -7.39
C ARG A 250 5.77 -20.35 -5.88
N GLN A 251 5.12 -19.44 -5.16
CA GLN A 251 4.95 -19.54 -3.71
C GLN A 251 3.81 -20.48 -3.33
N LEU A 252 2.73 -20.55 -4.13
CA LEU A 252 1.71 -21.59 -3.96
C LEU A 252 2.36 -22.97 -4.02
N LYS A 253 3.26 -23.22 -4.99
CA LYS A 253 4.00 -24.47 -5.10
C LYS A 253 4.95 -24.69 -3.92
N ARG A 254 5.72 -23.67 -3.52
CA ARG A 254 6.66 -23.74 -2.38
C ARG A 254 5.96 -24.18 -1.09
N TRP A 255 4.76 -23.65 -0.85
CA TRP A 255 4.01 -23.87 0.39
C TRP A 255 2.93 -24.94 0.25
N SER A 256 2.90 -25.68 -0.86
CA SER A 256 1.94 -26.77 -1.14
C SER A 256 0.48 -26.33 -1.03
N ILE A 257 0.17 -25.10 -1.49
CA ILE A 257 -1.18 -24.56 -1.54
C ILE A 257 -1.78 -24.95 -2.89
N ALA A 258 -2.87 -25.71 -2.86
CA ALA A 258 -3.58 -26.13 -4.06
C ALA A 258 -4.43 -24.98 -4.64
N GLU A 259 -4.46 -24.85 -5.97
CA GLU A 259 -5.18 -23.75 -6.65
C GLU A 259 -6.71 -23.80 -6.43
N ASP A 260 -7.27 -24.96 -6.24
CA ASP A 260 -8.68 -25.19 -5.97
C ASP A 260 -9.14 -24.67 -4.58
N LYS A 261 -8.21 -24.40 -3.68
CA LYS A 261 -8.47 -23.75 -2.38
C LYS A 261 -8.52 -22.23 -2.45
N LEU A 262 -8.12 -21.65 -3.59
CA LEU A 262 -8.11 -20.20 -3.75
C LEU A 262 -9.52 -19.66 -3.94
N PRO A 263 -9.83 -18.45 -3.43
CA PRO A 263 -11.11 -17.81 -3.67
C PRO A 263 -11.42 -17.66 -5.17
N GLN A 264 -12.70 -17.74 -5.53
CA GLN A 264 -13.12 -17.53 -6.91
C GLN A 264 -12.73 -16.12 -7.39
N GLY A 265 -12.25 -16.01 -8.61
CA GLY A 265 -11.77 -14.74 -9.19
C GLY A 265 -10.34 -14.37 -8.79
N SER A 266 -9.60 -15.29 -8.17
CA SER A 266 -8.19 -15.07 -7.83
C SER A 266 -7.32 -14.85 -9.07
N ILE A 267 -6.41 -13.89 -8.99
CA ILE A 267 -5.40 -13.59 -10.01
C ILE A 267 -4.11 -14.32 -9.62
N ILE A 268 -3.67 -15.26 -10.45
CA ILE A 268 -2.43 -16.01 -10.23
C ILE A 268 -1.37 -15.46 -11.18
N LYS A 269 -0.31 -14.87 -10.62
CA LYS A 269 0.85 -14.35 -11.37
C LYS A 269 1.97 -15.39 -11.45
N PHE A 270 2.84 -15.25 -12.43
CA PHE A 270 4.04 -16.08 -12.64
C PHE A 270 3.77 -17.59 -12.82
N LYS A 271 2.55 -17.95 -13.24
CA LYS A 271 2.24 -19.34 -13.59
C LYS A 271 3.05 -19.74 -14.82
N GLN A 272 3.83 -20.81 -14.70
CA GLN A 272 4.49 -21.42 -15.83
C GLN A 272 3.47 -22.28 -16.56
N LEU A 273 3.13 -21.90 -17.78
CA LEU A 273 2.31 -22.73 -18.65
C LEU A 273 3.11 -23.98 -19.02
N THR A 274 2.60 -25.14 -18.69
CA THR A 274 3.14 -26.41 -19.19
C THR A 274 2.66 -26.63 -20.62
N ILE A 275 3.36 -27.52 -21.35
CA ILE A 275 2.96 -27.88 -22.73
C ILE A 275 1.50 -28.41 -22.74
N TRP A 276 1.05 -29.01 -21.64
CA TRP A 276 -0.34 -29.52 -21.46
C TRP A 276 -1.38 -28.43 -21.20
N ASP A 277 -0.98 -27.25 -20.79
CA ASP A 277 -1.87 -26.10 -20.60
C ASP A 277 -2.13 -25.33 -21.91
N MET A 278 -1.41 -25.69 -23.00
CA MET A 278 -1.49 -25.04 -24.32
C MET A 278 -2.34 -25.83 -25.36
N TYR A 279 -2.81 -27.04 -24.99
CA TYR A 279 -3.65 -27.91 -25.85
C TYR A 279 -4.92 -28.32 -25.07
#